data_3453c6d85326125c5221be3ea78961ef
#
_entry.id   3453c6d85326125c5221be3ea78961ef
#
_cell.length_a   1.000
_cell.length_b   1.000
_cell.length_c   1.000
_cell.angle_alpha   90.00
_cell.angle_beta   90.00
_cell.angle_gamma   90.00
#
_symmetry.space_group_name_H-M   'P 1'
#
loop_
_entity.id
_entity.type
_entity.pdbx_description
1 polymer ?
#
loop_
_entity_poly.entity_id
_entity_poly.type
_entity_poly.pdbx_seq_one_letter_code
_entity_poly.pdbx_strand_id
1 'polypeptide(L)'
;MSVLEHSGRTARSTVGRSRVGMGLWRGRFELMQYVRSGDTVFFTFLFPILMLGLFSVAFGADGDMQPAPGLPPVPVAQMYLPAMLAAGLLLSGFQNLAIDIAVDRSEGVLKRLGATPLSPVSYFLGKIVQVGVTGVVQAAVLLVFAAVVLGVPLPTDPAQWATFAWVFVLGITGSALLGVALSSVPRSARSAVAVVIPIGLVVQFISGVYFQFYLLPDWLQSAASALPVKWMAQGMRYVFLPEEYSALEQNGEWNIAGVAIALTVWLVVGLVLARVTFRWNRRDA
;
A
#
# COMPACT_ATOMS: atom_id res chain seq x y z
N MET A 1 39.64 -55.15 29.39
CA MET A 1 38.29 -55.39 28.85
C MET A 1 37.39 -54.33 29.37
N SER A 2 37.12 -53.31 28.60
CA SER A 2 36.08 -52.33 28.91
C SER A 2 35.56 -51.81 27.56
N VAL A 3 34.30 -52.11 27.30
CA VAL A 3 33.58 -51.82 26.09
C VAL A 3 33.10 -50.38 26.18
N LEU A 4 33.62 -49.48 25.35
CA LEU A 4 33.08 -48.15 25.15
C LEU A 4 31.90 -48.23 24.17
N GLU A 5 30.67 -48.16 24.73
CA GLU A 5 29.45 -47.97 23.97
C GLU A 5 29.47 -46.62 23.29
N HIS A 6 29.50 -46.62 21.98
CA HIS A 6 29.25 -45.49 21.13
C HIS A 6 27.75 -45.16 21.14
N SER A 7 27.38 -44.20 22.00
CA SER A 7 26.08 -43.56 21.93
C SER A 7 25.96 -42.78 20.61
N GLY A 8 25.36 -43.38 19.60
CA GLY A 8 24.98 -42.74 18.37
C GLY A 8 23.91 -41.68 18.61
N ARG A 9 24.33 -40.43 18.83
CA ARG A 9 23.41 -39.26 18.72
C ARG A 9 22.94 -39.21 17.27
N THR A 10 21.77 -39.69 17.01
CA THR A 10 21.02 -39.40 15.78
C THR A 10 20.86 -37.91 15.70
N ALA A 11 21.63 -37.25 14.83
CA ALA A 11 21.43 -35.88 14.44
C ALA A 11 20.00 -35.77 13.87
N ARG A 12 19.09 -35.19 14.65
CA ARG A 12 17.78 -34.80 14.13
C ARG A 12 18.03 -33.90 12.93
N SER A 13 17.73 -34.41 11.74
CA SER A 13 17.67 -33.62 10.52
C SER A 13 16.73 -32.45 10.78
N THR A 14 17.29 -31.27 10.99
CA THR A 14 16.54 -30.02 10.96
C THR A 14 15.99 -29.93 9.55
N VAL A 15 14.71 -30.24 9.40
CA VAL A 15 13.95 -30.00 8.16
C VAL A 15 14.15 -28.53 7.82
N GLY A 16 15.01 -28.26 6.86
CA GLY A 16 15.31 -26.90 6.41
C GLY A 16 14.03 -26.31 5.83
N ARG A 17 13.33 -25.48 6.63
CA ARG A 17 12.19 -24.72 6.14
C ARG A 17 12.63 -23.92 4.93
N SER A 18 11.90 -24.03 3.82
CA SER A 18 12.19 -23.24 2.63
C SER A 18 12.19 -21.74 2.98
N ARG A 19 12.96 -20.93 2.26
CA ARG A 19 13.00 -19.46 2.46
C ARG A 19 11.60 -18.83 2.42
N VAL A 20 10.73 -19.37 1.58
CA VAL A 20 9.32 -18.96 1.48
C VAL A 20 8.54 -19.34 2.74
N GLY A 21 8.68 -20.59 3.22
CA GLY A 21 8.02 -21.03 4.45
C GLY A 21 8.42 -20.22 5.68
N MET A 22 9.71 -19.83 5.77
CA MET A 22 10.18 -18.90 6.84
C MET A 22 9.62 -17.50 6.68
N GLY A 23 9.48 -17.01 5.44
CA GLY A 23 8.87 -15.70 5.15
C GLY A 23 7.39 -15.65 5.54
N LEU A 24 6.61 -16.67 5.21
CA LEU A 24 5.19 -16.78 5.58
C LEU A 24 5.01 -16.87 7.10
N TRP A 25 5.83 -17.67 7.77
CA TRP A 25 5.81 -17.74 9.24
C TRP A 25 6.16 -16.39 9.87
N ARG A 26 7.15 -15.70 9.33
CA ARG A 26 7.49 -14.33 9.74
C ARG A 26 6.32 -13.38 9.51
N GLY A 27 5.61 -13.48 8.38
CA GLY A 27 4.43 -12.66 8.08
C GLY A 27 3.34 -12.78 9.16
N ARG A 28 3.09 -13.98 9.68
CA ARG A 28 2.18 -14.16 10.81
C ARG A 28 2.65 -13.41 12.06
N PHE A 29 3.94 -13.41 12.33
CA PHE A 29 4.51 -12.69 13.47
C PHE A 29 4.38 -11.18 13.30
N GLU A 30 4.68 -10.66 12.10
CA GLU A 30 4.51 -9.24 11.77
C GLU A 30 3.04 -8.80 11.88
N LEU A 31 2.09 -9.63 11.42
CA LEU A 31 0.66 -9.38 11.59
C LEU A 31 0.24 -9.30 13.05
N MET A 32 0.73 -10.21 13.90
CA MET A 32 0.42 -10.15 15.33
C MET A 32 1.00 -8.90 15.99
N GLN A 33 2.20 -8.48 15.59
CA GLN A 33 2.82 -7.26 16.07
C GLN A 33 2.02 -6.03 15.61
N TYR A 34 1.62 -5.99 14.35
CA TYR A 34 0.81 -4.92 13.78
C TYR A 34 -0.54 -4.77 14.51
N VAL A 35 -1.27 -5.86 14.72
CA VAL A 35 -2.57 -5.83 15.42
C VAL A 35 -2.44 -5.37 16.88
N ARG A 36 -1.28 -5.56 17.50
CA ARG A 36 -1.00 -5.07 18.86
C ARG A 36 -0.66 -3.58 18.93
N SER A 37 -0.28 -2.95 17.82
CA SER A 37 -0.10 -1.50 17.73
C SER A 37 -1.43 -0.81 17.43
N GLY A 38 -2.26 -0.66 18.47
CA GLY A 38 -3.65 -0.21 18.33
C GLY A 38 -3.81 1.16 17.69
N ASP A 39 -2.90 2.08 17.93
CA ASP A 39 -2.84 3.40 17.32
C ASP A 39 -2.59 3.30 15.80
N THR A 40 -1.61 2.52 15.36
CA THR A 40 -1.34 2.31 13.94
C THR A 40 -2.53 1.65 13.23
N VAL A 41 -3.11 0.62 13.83
CA VAL A 41 -4.30 -0.06 13.32
C VAL A 41 -5.46 0.93 13.20
N PHE A 42 -5.74 1.66 14.28
CA PHE A 42 -6.81 2.65 14.32
C PHE A 42 -6.69 3.66 13.19
N PHE A 43 -5.55 4.33 13.06
CA PHE A 43 -5.37 5.33 12.01
C PHE A 43 -5.35 4.74 10.61
N THR A 44 -4.79 3.56 10.40
CA THR A 44 -4.75 2.92 9.09
C THR A 44 -6.15 2.60 8.56
N PHE A 45 -7.04 2.12 9.42
CA PHE A 45 -8.40 1.76 9.01
C PHE A 45 -9.36 2.95 9.07
N LEU A 46 -9.28 3.74 10.11
CA LEU A 46 -10.23 4.81 10.36
C LEU A 46 -10.01 6.02 9.45
N PHE A 47 -8.76 6.38 9.12
CA PHE A 47 -8.48 7.59 8.36
C PHE A 47 -9.14 7.62 6.97
N PRO A 48 -9.05 6.59 6.11
CA PRO A 48 -9.76 6.56 4.83
C PRO A 48 -11.28 6.58 4.99
N ILE A 49 -11.81 5.94 6.03
CA ILE A 49 -13.25 5.92 6.33
C ILE A 49 -13.73 7.31 6.73
N LEU A 50 -13.00 7.96 7.64
CA LEU A 50 -13.34 9.32 8.08
C LEU A 50 -13.25 10.31 6.92
N MET A 51 -12.22 10.21 6.08
CA MET A 51 -12.09 11.10 4.92
C MET A 51 -13.22 10.88 3.92
N LEU A 52 -13.56 9.62 3.62
CA LEU A 52 -14.68 9.32 2.73
C LEU A 52 -16.01 9.83 3.30
N GLY A 53 -16.26 9.60 4.58
CA GLY A 53 -17.46 10.10 5.26
C GLY A 53 -17.49 11.64 5.32
N LEU A 54 -16.37 12.26 5.65
CA LEU A 54 -16.26 13.72 5.70
C LEU A 54 -16.54 14.35 4.33
N PHE A 55 -15.93 13.84 3.26
CA PHE A 55 -16.16 14.35 1.91
C PHE A 55 -17.59 14.08 1.45
N SER A 56 -18.18 12.94 1.80
CA SER A 56 -19.57 12.63 1.49
C SER A 56 -20.54 13.62 2.15
N VAL A 57 -20.28 14.00 3.41
CA VAL A 57 -21.12 14.98 4.13
C VAL A 57 -20.84 16.40 3.64
N ALA A 58 -19.56 16.78 3.49
CA ALA A 58 -19.17 18.14 3.14
C ALA A 58 -19.60 18.57 1.74
N PHE A 59 -19.57 17.63 0.78
CA PHE A 59 -19.90 17.91 -0.63
C PHE A 59 -21.20 17.23 -1.11
N GLY A 60 -21.86 16.45 -0.27
CA GLY A 60 -23.11 15.76 -0.60
C GLY A 60 -24.37 16.49 -0.10
N ALA A 61 -24.24 17.67 0.50
CA ALA A 61 -25.36 18.43 1.03
C ALA A 61 -26.39 18.82 -0.07
N ASP A 62 -25.91 19.04 -1.29
CA ASP A 62 -26.73 19.40 -2.45
C ASP A 62 -27.18 18.18 -3.29
N GLY A 63 -26.94 16.95 -2.82
CA GLY A 63 -27.28 15.70 -3.50
C GLY A 63 -26.10 15.05 -4.23
N ASP A 64 -26.43 14.29 -5.29
CA ASP A 64 -25.43 13.61 -6.11
C ASP A 64 -24.55 14.59 -6.89
N MET A 65 -23.28 14.23 -7.05
CA MET A 65 -22.32 15.06 -7.76
C MET A 65 -22.40 14.80 -9.27
N GLN A 66 -22.51 15.90 -10.04
CA GLN A 66 -22.40 15.91 -11.50
C GLN A 66 -21.27 16.87 -11.91
N PRO A 67 -20.04 16.39 -12.10
CA PRO A 67 -18.86 17.24 -12.31
C PRO A 67 -18.88 18.05 -13.62
N ALA A 68 -19.61 17.56 -14.63
CA ALA A 68 -19.74 18.24 -15.92
C ALA A 68 -21.11 17.95 -16.54
N PRO A 69 -21.64 18.87 -17.40
CA PRO A 69 -22.87 18.62 -18.16
C PRO A 69 -22.75 17.35 -19.00
N GLY A 70 -23.80 16.51 -18.95
CA GLY A 70 -23.85 15.26 -19.73
C GLY A 70 -23.30 14.03 -19.00
N LEU A 71 -22.62 14.17 -17.87
CA LEU A 71 -22.26 13.03 -17.04
C LEU A 71 -23.44 12.59 -16.17
N PRO A 72 -23.62 11.29 -15.91
CA PRO A 72 -24.62 10.82 -14.97
C PRO A 72 -24.28 11.31 -13.54
N PRO A 73 -25.26 11.73 -12.74
CA PRO A 73 -25.02 12.06 -11.34
C PRO A 73 -24.60 10.80 -10.56
N VAL A 74 -23.64 10.93 -9.65
CA VAL A 74 -23.19 9.84 -8.77
C VAL A 74 -23.08 10.34 -7.33
N PRO A 75 -23.25 9.47 -6.33
CA PRO A 75 -23.01 9.82 -4.94
C PRO A 75 -21.59 10.37 -4.76
N VAL A 76 -21.44 11.44 -3.95
CA VAL A 76 -20.12 12.03 -3.66
C VAL A 76 -19.13 10.97 -3.14
N ALA A 77 -19.61 10.06 -2.30
CA ALA A 77 -18.80 8.94 -1.82
C ALA A 77 -18.25 8.07 -2.96
N GLN A 78 -19.02 7.86 -4.04
CA GLN A 78 -18.56 7.07 -5.20
C GLN A 78 -17.41 7.78 -5.95
N MET A 79 -17.43 9.11 -6.01
CA MET A 79 -16.33 9.90 -6.60
C MET A 79 -15.02 9.79 -5.81
N TYR A 80 -15.12 9.78 -4.48
CA TYR A 80 -13.92 9.78 -3.62
C TYR A 80 -13.44 8.38 -3.23
N LEU A 81 -14.29 7.34 -3.31
CA LEU A 81 -13.92 5.97 -2.95
C LEU A 81 -12.66 5.46 -3.66
N PRO A 82 -12.49 5.61 -5.00
CA PRO A 82 -11.27 5.20 -5.70
C PRO A 82 -9.99 5.84 -5.14
N ALA A 83 -10.07 7.13 -4.86
CA ALA A 83 -8.96 7.89 -4.31
C ALA A 83 -8.62 7.44 -2.88
N MET A 84 -9.62 7.14 -2.04
CA MET A 84 -9.41 6.64 -0.69
C MET A 84 -8.83 5.22 -0.67
N LEU A 85 -9.22 4.38 -1.64
CA LEU A 85 -8.58 3.06 -1.84
C LEU A 85 -7.09 3.21 -2.20
N ALA A 86 -6.77 4.08 -3.16
CA ALA A 86 -5.38 4.35 -3.55
C ALA A 86 -4.56 4.95 -2.38
N ALA A 87 -5.14 5.88 -1.62
CA ALA A 87 -4.53 6.44 -0.42
C ALA A 87 -4.23 5.37 0.64
N GLY A 88 -5.16 4.43 0.83
CA GLY A 88 -4.99 3.31 1.73
C GLY A 88 -3.83 2.39 1.35
N LEU A 89 -3.66 2.10 0.05
CA LEU A 89 -2.52 1.34 -0.45
C LEU A 89 -1.19 2.05 -0.19
N LEU A 90 -1.15 3.37 -0.40
CA LEU A 90 0.03 4.17 -0.12
C LEU A 90 0.32 4.22 1.39
N LEU A 91 -0.70 4.43 2.22
CA LEU A 91 -0.55 4.49 3.66
C LEU A 91 0.01 3.17 4.22
N SER A 92 -0.58 2.04 3.86
CA SER A 92 -0.17 0.72 4.35
C SER A 92 1.15 0.27 3.76
N GLY A 93 1.31 0.36 2.44
CA GLY A 93 2.48 -0.14 1.74
C GLY A 93 3.71 0.77 1.86
N PHE A 94 3.53 2.08 1.70
CA PHE A 94 4.64 3.02 1.65
C PHE A 94 4.93 3.64 3.01
N GLN A 95 3.96 4.31 3.63
CA GLN A 95 4.20 5.10 4.84
C GLN A 95 4.45 4.21 6.06
N ASN A 96 3.50 3.33 6.40
CA ASN A 96 3.60 2.50 7.59
C ASN A 96 4.81 1.58 7.51
N LEU A 97 5.03 0.93 6.36
CA LEU A 97 6.15 0.02 6.18
C LEU A 97 7.51 0.74 6.23
N ALA A 98 7.63 1.93 5.64
CA ALA A 98 8.86 2.71 5.70
C ALA A 98 9.21 3.12 7.13
N ILE A 99 8.21 3.56 7.91
CA ILE A 99 8.38 3.93 9.32
C ILE A 99 8.77 2.69 10.14
N ASP A 100 8.04 1.59 9.98
CA ASP A 100 8.23 0.36 10.73
C ASP A 100 9.65 -0.23 10.54
N ILE A 101 10.13 -0.31 9.29
CA ILE A 101 11.50 -0.76 9.01
C ILE A 101 12.56 0.22 9.55
N ALA A 102 12.30 1.53 9.49
CA ALA A 102 13.22 2.53 10.04
C ALA A 102 13.29 2.45 11.57
N VAL A 103 12.18 2.19 12.25
CA VAL A 103 12.12 1.92 13.69
C VAL A 103 12.86 0.64 14.02
N ASP A 104 12.56 -0.49 13.35
CA ASP A 104 13.27 -1.77 13.52
C ASP A 104 14.80 -1.60 13.40
N ARG A 105 15.23 -0.75 12.46
CA ARG A 105 16.65 -0.44 12.27
C ARG A 105 17.21 0.37 13.43
N SER A 106 16.52 1.43 13.86
CA SER A 106 16.99 2.32 14.93
C SER A 106 17.08 1.64 16.30
N GLU A 107 16.22 0.64 16.54
CA GLU A 107 16.20 -0.16 17.76
C GLU A 107 17.13 -1.38 17.70
N GLY A 108 17.87 -1.56 16.61
CA GLY A 108 18.79 -2.67 16.42
C GLY A 108 18.13 -4.03 16.18
N VAL A 109 16.83 -4.06 15.89
CA VAL A 109 16.10 -5.30 15.54
C VAL A 109 16.71 -5.94 14.30
N LEU A 110 16.98 -5.15 13.25
CA LEU A 110 17.61 -5.65 12.02
C LEU A 110 19.00 -6.24 12.30
N LYS A 111 19.81 -5.63 13.20
CA LYS A 111 21.12 -6.14 13.57
C LYS A 111 21.00 -7.50 14.27
N ARG A 112 20.04 -7.65 15.18
CA ARG A 112 19.77 -8.93 15.86
C ARG A 112 19.27 -10.00 14.88
N LEU A 113 18.38 -9.64 13.96
CA LEU A 113 17.89 -10.55 12.93
C LEU A 113 18.98 -10.99 11.96
N GLY A 114 19.92 -10.09 11.60
CA GLY A 114 21.07 -10.40 10.76
C GLY A 114 22.06 -11.38 11.41
N ALA A 115 22.04 -11.56 12.74
CA ALA A 115 22.80 -12.57 13.46
C ALA A 115 22.11 -13.96 13.51
N THR A 116 20.87 -14.06 13.01
CA THR A 116 20.11 -15.31 12.90
C THR A 116 20.22 -15.89 11.48
N PRO A 117 19.89 -17.17 11.25
CA PRO A 117 19.85 -17.75 9.90
C PRO A 117 18.69 -17.23 9.01
N LEU A 118 18.01 -16.16 9.41
CA LEU A 118 16.94 -15.54 8.65
C LEU A 118 17.51 -14.79 7.42
N SER A 119 17.04 -15.14 6.23
CA SER A 119 17.47 -14.43 5.02
C SER A 119 16.78 -13.07 4.88
N PRO A 120 17.43 -12.07 4.22
CA PRO A 120 16.75 -10.79 3.89
C PRO A 120 15.44 -10.99 3.15
N VAL A 121 15.42 -11.94 2.21
CA VAL A 121 14.22 -12.27 1.43
C VAL A 121 13.07 -12.74 2.32
N SER A 122 13.35 -13.58 3.33
CA SER A 122 12.32 -14.05 4.27
C SER A 122 11.78 -12.91 5.15
N TYR A 123 12.63 -11.96 5.54
CA TYR A 123 12.20 -10.76 6.27
C TYR A 123 11.26 -9.88 5.44
N PHE A 124 11.65 -9.56 4.19
CA PHE A 124 10.79 -8.75 3.31
C PHE A 124 9.51 -9.47 2.90
N LEU A 125 9.57 -10.76 2.64
CA LEU A 125 8.37 -11.54 2.36
C LEU A 125 7.39 -11.48 3.54
N GLY A 126 7.90 -11.54 4.77
CA GLY A 126 7.08 -11.35 5.98
C GLY A 126 6.39 -9.99 6.02
N LYS A 127 7.12 -8.91 5.75
CA LYS A 127 6.58 -7.55 5.70
C LYS A 127 5.58 -7.36 4.56
N ILE A 128 5.85 -7.89 3.36
CA ILE A 128 4.91 -7.82 2.22
C ILE A 128 3.63 -8.59 2.52
N VAL A 129 3.71 -9.76 3.14
CA VAL A 129 2.53 -10.53 3.55
C VAL A 129 1.71 -9.74 4.57
N GLN A 130 2.35 -9.15 5.57
CA GLN A 130 1.67 -8.31 6.56
C GLN A 130 0.96 -7.13 5.87
N VAL A 131 1.65 -6.36 5.03
CA VAL A 131 1.07 -5.22 4.29
C VAL A 131 -0.04 -5.67 3.35
N GLY A 132 0.13 -6.80 2.66
CA GLY A 132 -0.89 -7.36 1.76
C GLY A 132 -2.18 -7.72 2.50
N VAL A 133 -2.07 -8.42 3.62
CA VAL A 133 -3.23 -8.81 4.44
C VAL A 133 -3.91 -7.58 5.02
N THR A 134 -3.16 -6.65 5.61
CA THR A 134 -3.74 -5.42 6.17
C THR A 134 -4.39 -4.55 5.10
N GLY A 135 -3.78 -4.44 3.91
CA GLY A 135 -4.35 -3.71 2.78
C GLY A 135 -5.65 -4.33 2.27
N VAL A 136 -5.72 -5.66 2.16
CA VAL A 136 -6.97 -6.35 1.76
C VAL A 136 -8.07 -6.10 2.79
N VAL A 137 -7.79 -6.25 4.07
CA VAL A 137 -8.77 -6.01 5.13
C VAL A 137 -9.20 -4.54 5.14
N GLN A 138 -8.27 -3.60 4.96
CA GLN A 138 -8.55 -2.17 4.88
C GLN A 138 -9.47 -1.85 3.69
N ALA A 139 -9.15 -2.36 2.49
CA ALA A 139 -9.99 -2.16 1.32
C ALA A 139 -11.39 -2.77 1.51
N ALA A 140 -11.49 -3.98 2.06
CA ALA A 140 -12.76 -4.62 2.34
C ALA A 140 -13.62 -3.81 3.33
N VAL A 141 -13.03 -3.32 4.42
CA VAL A 141 -13.75 -2.49 5.41
C VAL A 141 -14.23 -1.18 4.78
N LEU A 142 -13.39 -0.53 3.96
CA LEU A 142 -13.75 0.70 3.27
C LEU A 142 -14.87 0.48 2.24
N LEU A 143 -14.81 -0.62 1.47
CA LEU A 143 -15.85 -0.99 0.51
C LEU A 143 -17.19 -1.30 1.20
N VAL A 144 -17.15 -2.05 2.30
CA VAL A 144 -18.35 -2.35 3.10
C VAL A 144 -18.94 -1.05 3.66
N PHE A 145 -18.12 -0.16 4.21
CA PHE A 145 -18.59 1.13 4.70
C PHE A 145 -19.22 1.98 3.57
N ALA A 146 -18.56 2.07 2.42
CA ALA A 146 -19.07 2.80 1.27
C ALA A 146 -20.43 2.24 0.78
N ALA A 147 -20.56 0.92 0.67
CA ALA A 147 -21.76 0.28 0.17
C ALA A 147 -22.92 0.32 1.19
N VAL A 148 -22.65 -0.01 2.46
CA VAL A 148 -23.72 -0.20 3.47
C VAL A 148 -24.11 1.12 4.12
N VAL A 149 -23.16 2.01 4.39
CA VAL A 149 -23.42 3.26 5.11
C VAL A 149 -23.65 4.43 4.17
N LEU A 150 -22.90 4.51 3.06
CA LEU A 150 -22.97 5.63 2.12
C LEU A 150 -23.76 5.30 0.83
N GLY A 151 -24.27 4.07 0.69
CA GLY A 151 -25.13 3.67 -0.43
C GLY A 151 -24.39 3.62 -1.79
N VAL A 152 -23.07 3.52 -1.82
CA VAL A 152 -22.29 3.47 -3.06
C VAL A 152 -22.56 2.16 -3.80
N PRO A 153 -23.00 2.21 -5.06
CA PRO A 153 -23.19 1.00 -5.86
C PRO A 153 -21.82 0.34 -6.14
N LEU A 154 -21.71 -0.96 -5.82
CA LEU A 154 -20.53 -1.73 -6.15
C LEU A 154 -20.62 -2.30 -7.57
N PRO A 155 -19.46 -2.49 -8.25
CA PRO A 155 -19.44 -3.08 -9.58
C PRO A 155 -20.09 -4.46 -9.62
N THR A 156 -20.86 -4.71 -10.66
CA THR A 156 -21.48 -6.02 -10.90
C THR A 156 -20.73 -6.85 -11.95
N ASP A 157 -19.88 -6.19 -12.75
CA ASP A 157 -19.07 -6.84 -13.77
C ASP A 157 -17.83 -7.51 -13.17
N PRO A 158 -17.64 -8.83 -13.35
CA PRO A 158 -16.42 -9.53 -12.93
C PRO A 158 -15.13 -8.96 -13.54
N ALA A 159 -15.18 -8.35 -14.72
CA ALA A 159 -14.00 -7.74 -15.36
C ALA A 159 -13.51 -6.51 -14.59
N GLN A 160 -14.42 -5.72 -14.01
CA GLN A 160 -14.07 -4.60 -13.14
C GLN A 160 -13.37 -5.10 -11.85
N TRP A 161 -13.89 -6.17 -11.25
CA TRP A 161 -13.23 -6.79 -10.08
C TRP A 161 -11.87 -7.41 -10.40
N ALA A 162 -11.71 -7.99 -11.61
CA ALA A 162 -10.40 -8.44 -12.07
C ALA A 162 -9.42 -7.27 -12.19
N THR A 163 -9.89 -6.13 -12.72
CA THR A 163 -9.10 -4.89 -12.79
C THR A 163 -8.76 -4.37 -11.40
N PHE A 164 -9.73 -4.33 -10.49
CA PHE A 164 -9.47 -4.00 -9.08
C PHE A 164 -8.35 -4.86 -8.50
N ALA A 165 -8.42 -6.18 -8.69
CA ALA A 165 -7.48 -7.11 -8.11
C ALA A 165 -6.03 -6.89 -8.58
N TRP A 166 -5.79 -6.72 -9.89
CA TRP A 166 -4.43 -6.51 -10.37
C TRP A 166 -3.91 -5.10 -10.05
N VAL A 167 -4.75 -4.06 -10.12
CA VAL A 167 -4.37 -2.70 -9.67
C VAL A 167 -4.00 -2.70 -8.20
N PHE A 168 -4.79 -3.38 -7.38
CA PHE A 168 -4.53 -3.54 -5.95
C PHE A 168 -3.20 -4.24 -5.70
N VAL A 169 -2.97 -5.39 -6.33
CA VAL A 169 -1.74 -6.19 -6.12
C VAL A 169 -0.50 -5.44 -6.57
N LEU A 170 -0.51 -4.84 -7.76
CA LEU A 170 0.61 -4.04 -8.26
C LEU A 170 0.81 -2.78 -7.40
N GLY A 171 -0.27 -2.10 -7.05
CA GLY A 171 -0.24 -0.88 -6.24
C GLY A 171 0.34 -1.13 -4.85
N ILE A 172 -0.16 -2.13 -4.11
CA ILE A 172 0.32 -2.40 -2.75
C ILE A 172 1.75 -2.93 -2.74
N THR A 173 2.09 -3.81 -3.69
CA THR A 173 3.45 -4.36 -3.79
C THR A 173 4.46 -3.28 -4.18
N GLY A 174 4.12 -2.44 -5.18
CA GLY A 174 4.95 -1.31 -5.58
C GLY A 174 5.13 -0.31 -4.44
N SER A 175 4.05 0.05 -3.74
CA SER A 175 4.10 0.92 -2.55
C SER A 175 4.98 0.32 -1.45
N ALA A 176 4.87 -0.99 -1.18
CA ALA A 176 5.69 -1.66 -0.19
C ALA A 176 7.19 -1.63 -0.54
N LEU A 177 7.54 -1.88 -1.80
CA LEU A 177 8.94 -1.81 -2.26
C LEU A 177 9.51 -0.40 -2.17
N LEU A 178 8.73 0.62 -2.52
CA LEU A 178 9.12 2.01 -2.34
C LEU A 178 9.25 2.38 -0.85
N GLY A 179 8.37 1.86 0.01
CA GLY A 179 8.46 2.01 1.46
C GLY A 179 9.76 1.40 2.02
N VAL A 180 10.13 0.19 1.57
CA VAL A 180 11.41 -0.44 1.90
C VAL A 180 12.58 0.46 1.49
N ALA A 181 12.56 1.00 0.28
CA ALA A 181 13.61 1.89 -0.22
C ALA A 181 13.73 3.16 0.63
N LEU A 182 12.60 3.83 0.90
CA LEU A 182 12.55 5.05 1.70
C LEU A 182 12.98 4.83 3.15
N SER A 183 12.77 3.64 3.70
CA SER A 183 13.16 3.30 5.08
C SER A 183 14.67 3.49 5.35
N SER A 184 15.49 3.56 4.29
CA SER A 184 16.94 3.77 4.40
C SER A 184 17.34 5.22 4.71
N VAL A 185 16.46 6.18 4.43
CA VAL A 185 16.74 7.62 4.58
C VAL A 185 16.69 8.09 6.04
N PRO A 186 15.67 7.76 6.85
CA PRO A 186 15.61 8.18 8.24
C PRO A 186 16.72 7.57 9.08
N ARG A 187 17.21 8.36 10.07
CA ARG A 187 18.28 7.93 10.99
C ARG A 187 17.77 7.44 12.33
N SER A 188 16.53 7.76 12.68
CA SER A 188 15.89 7.41 13.96
C SER A 188 14.38 7.20 13.77
N ALA A 189 13.73 6.60 14.76
CA ALA A 189 12.27 6.45 14.77
C ALA A 189 11.55 7.80 14.62
N ARG A 190 12.01 8.84 15.35
CA ARG A 190 11.42 10.18 15.24
C ARG A 190 11.60 10.79 13.84
N SER A 191 12.79 10.67 13.24
CA SER A 191 13.04 11.17 11.89
C SER A 191 12.26 10.38 10.82
N ALA A 192 11.92 9.11 11.07
CA ALA A 192 11.10 8.32 10.16
C ALA A 192 9.72 8.95 9.98
N VAL A 193 9.03 9.24 11.07
CA VAL A 193 7.73 9.91 11.05
C VAL A 193 7.82 11.28 10.37
N ALA A 194 8.83 12.09 10.76
CA ALA A 194 9.03 13.45 10.25
C ALA A 194 9.36 13.53 8.74
N VAL A 195 9.94 12.47 8.16
CA VAL A 195 10.28 12.43 6.74
C VAL A 195 9.17 11.74 5.92
N VAL A 196 8.70 10.58 6.37
CA VAL A 196 7.82 9.73 5.57
C VAL A 196 6.42 10.30 5.45
N ILE A 197 5.87 10.85 6.56
CA ILE A 197 4.49 11.37 6.54
C ILE A 197 4.34 12.57 5.59
N PRO A 198 5.18 13.62 5.64
CA PRO A 198 5.07 14.73 4.70
C PRO A 198 5.24 14.32 3.23
N ILE A 199 6.18 13.41 2.94
CA ILE A 199 6.36 12.89 1.58
C ILE A 199 5.07 12.20 1.10
N GLY A 200 4.49 11.33 1.93
CA GLY A 200 3.26 10.65 1.60
C GLY A 200 2.08 11.60 1.40
N LEU A 201 1.95 12.63 2.23
CA LEU A 201 0.92 13.65 2.09
C LEU A 201 1.08 14.45 0.78
N VAL A 202 2.28 14.94 0.48
CA VAL A 202 2.56 15.69 -0.76
C VAL A 202 2.23 14.83 -1.98
N VAL A 203 2.64 13.56 -1.99
CA VAL A 203 2.32 12.62 -3.08
C VAL A 203 0.81 12.45 -3.24
N GLN A 204 0.05 12.32 -2.15
CA GLN A 204 -1.41 12.17 -2.21
C GLN A 204 -2.09 13.45 -2.73
N PHE A 205 -1.67 14.63 -2.27
CA PHE A 205 -2.23 15.90 -2.74
C PHE A 205 -1.98 16.12 -4.23
N ILE A 206 -0.76 15.90 -4.69
CA ILE A 206 -0.37 16.07 -6.10
C ILE A 206 -1.09 15.04 -7.00
N SER A 207 -1.31 13.83 -6.51
CA SER A 207 -1.90 12.74 -7.30
C SER A 207 -3.43 12.78 -7.39
N GLY A 208 -4.08 13.82 -6.90
CA GLY A 208 -5.53 13.96 -7.00
C GLY A 208 -6.31 13.04 -6.05
N VAL A 209 -5.74 12.71 -4.89
CA VAL A 209 -6.43 11.88 -3.88
C VAL A 209 -7.44 12.71 -3.08
N TYR A 210 -7.07 13.92 -2.66
CA TYR A 210 -7.94 14.81 -1.89
C TYR A 210 -8.66 15.84 -2.77
N PHE A 211 -8.04 16.23 -3.86
CA PHE A 211 -8.66 17.04 -4.90
C PHE A 211 -8.93 16.19 -6.13
N GLN A 212 -10.02 16.45 -6.82
CA GLN A 212 -10.33 15.73 -8.04
C GLN A 212 -9.27 16.05 -9.10
N PHE A 213 -8.73 15.02 -9.74
CA PHE A 213 -7.55 15.13 -10.61
C PHE A 213 -7.76 16.11 -11.76
N TYR A 214 -8.96 16.15 -12.36
CA TYR A 214 -9.30 17.06 -13.46
C TYR A 214 -9.35 18.55 -13.06
N LEU A 215 -9.43 18.86 -11.76
CA LEU A 215 -9.40 20.25 -11.24
C LEU A 215 -7.96 20.77 -11.04
N LEU A 216 -6.96 19.90 -11.15
CA LEU A 216 -5.57 20.31 -11.03
C LEU A 216 -5.09 21.03 -12.30
N PRO A 217 -4.21 22.04 -12.21
CA PRO A 217 -3.60 22.65 -13.37
C PRO A 217 -2.82 21.63 -14.22
N ASP A 218 -2.77 21.81 -15.54
CA ASP A 218 -2.15 20.86 -16.49
C ASP A 218 -0.71 20.48 -16.15
N TRP A 219 0.08 21.45 -15.70
CA TRP A 219 1.45 21.17 -15.28
C TRP A 219 1.53 20.23 -14.08
N LEU A 220 0.55 20.35 -13.15
CA LEU A 220 0.48 19.51 -11.96
C LEU A 220 -0.05 18.11 -12.30
N GLN A 221 -1.02 18.02 -13.22
CA GLN A 221 -1.48 16.73 -13.76
C GLN A 221 -0.34 15.98 -14.46
N SER A 222 0.49 16.69 -15.22
CA SER A 222 1.69 16.13 -15.88
C SER A 222 2.72 15.66 -14.87
N ALA A 223 3.00 16.43 -13.83
CA ALA A 223 3.88 16.04 -12.73
C ALA A 223 3.34 14.84 -11.95
N ALA A 224 2.04 14.83 -11.65
CA ALA A 224 1.36 13.72 -10.99
C ALA A 224 1.42 12.41 -11.79
N SER A 225 1.39 12.51 -13.12
CA SER A 225 1.48 11.35 -14.02
C SER A 225 2.83 10.62 -13.93
N ALA A 226 3.86 11.27 -13.35
CA ALA A 226 5.09 10.59 -12.99
C ALA A 226 4.99 9.75 -11.70
N LEU A 227 3.92 9.90 -10.89
CA LEU A 227 3.79 9.25 -9.59
C LEU A 227 2.89 8.01 -9.65
N PRO A 228 3.18 6.94 -8.88
CA PRO A 228 2.40 5.71 -8.94
C PRO A 228 0.97 5.89 -8.40
N VAL A 229 0.75 6.80 -7.46
CA VAL A 229 -0.55 6.99 -6.79
C VAL A 229 -1.62 7.48 -7.77
N LYS A 230 -1.27 8.37 -8.72
CA LYS A 230 -2.18 8.83 -9.79
C LYS A 230 -2.73 7.63 -10.57
N TRP A 231 -1.85 6.71 -10.95
CA TRP A 231 -2.23 5.53 -11.73
C TRP A 231 -3.03 4.51 -10.92
N MET A 232 -2.71 4.35 -9.62
CA MET A 232 -3.56 3.55 -8.72
C MET A 232 -4.97 4.14 -8.62
N ALA A 233 -5.08 5.45 -8.39
CA ALA A 233 -6.38 6.12 -8.29
C ALA A 233 -7.15 6.05 -9.61
N GLN A 234 -6.49 6.22 -10.76
CA GLN A 234 -7.11 6.09 -12.08
C GLN A 234 -7.63 4.68 -12.34
N GLY A 235 -6.84 3.64 -12.06
CA GLY A 235 -7.29 2.27 -12.18
C GLY A 235 -8.47 1.94 -11.26
N MET A 236 -8.51 2.51 -10.05
CA MET A 236 -9.65 2.38 -9.16
C MET A 236 -10.87 3.16 -9.67
N ARG A 237 -10.70 4.36 -10.27
CA ARG A 237 -11.81 5.12 -10.87
C ARG A 237 -12.48 4.36 -12.00
N TYR A 238 -11.71 3.72 -12.88
CA TYR A 238 -12.24 2.82 -13.90
C TYR A 238 -13.15 1.73 -13.33
N VAL A 239 -12.84 1.21 -12.14
CA VAL A 239 -13.62 0.13 -11.50
C VAL A 239 -14.93 0.64 -10.92
N PHE A 240 -14.94 1.83 -10.29
CA PHE A 240 -16.05 2.28 -9.47
C PHE A 240 -16.90 3.40 -10.10
N LEU A 241 -16.43 4.05 -11.18
CA LEU A 241 -17.17 5.12 -11.84
C LEU A 241 -17.76 4.65 -13.17
N PRO A 242 -18.86 5.28 -13.62
CA PRO A 242 -19.42 5.05 -14.94
C PRO A 242 -18.43 5.35 -16.07
N GLU A 243 -18.59 4.72 -17.22
CA GLU A 243 -17.69 4.85 -18.38
C GLU A 243 -17.55 6.30 -18.85
N GLU A 244 -18.64 7.07 -18.79
CA GLU A 244 -18.70 8.48 -19.20
C GLU A 244 -17.70 9.36 -18.43
N TYR A 245 -17.32 8.95 -17.22
CA TYR A 245 -16.36 9.65 -16.38
C TYR A 245 -14.91 9.57 -16.90
N SER A 246 -14.65 8.72 -17.90
CA SER A 246 -13.39 8.70 -18.64
C SER A 246 -13.07 10.07 -19.25
N ALA A 247 -14.10 10.84 -19.63
CA ALA A 247 -13.94 12.20 -20.15
C ALA A 247 -13.25 13.18 -19.17
N LEU A 248 -13.24 12.89 -17.87
CA LEU A 248 -12.52 13.68 -16.85
C LEU A 248 -11.06 13.29 -16.68
N GLU A 249 -10.64 12.17 -17.27
CA GLU A 249 -9.23 11.77 -17.21
C GLU A 249 -8.41 12.51 -18.27
N GLN A 250 -7.11 12.55 -18.03
CA GLN A 250 -6.16 13.10 -19.00
C GLN A 250 -6.29 12.36 -20.33
N ASN A 251 -6.50 13.08 -21.42
CA ASN A 251 -6.81 12.58 -22.76
C ASN A 251 -8.24 12.02 -22.98
N GLY A 252 -9.14 12.14 -22.01
CA GLY A 252 -10.54 11.73 -22.16
C GLY A 252 -10.77 10.21 -22.21
N GLU A 253 -9.86 9.43 -21.70
CA GLU A 253 -9.93 7.96 -21.70
C GLU A 253 -9.34 7.36 -20.42
N TRP A 254 -9.82 6.18 -20.02
CA TRP A 254 -9.31 5.48 -18.83
C TRP A 254 -7.84 5.05 -18.92
N ASN A 255 -7.33 4.88 -20.14
CA ASN A 255 -5.94 4.47 -20.41
C ASN A 255 -5.44 3.32 -19.51
N ILE A 256 -6.20 2.23 -19.46
CA ILE A 256 -5.92 1.08 -18.58
C ILE A 256 -4.56 0.43 -18.92
N ALA A 257 -4.16 0.45 -20.20
CA ALA A 257 -2.82 0.01 -20.60
C ALA A 257 -1.72 0.89 -19.96
N GLY A 258 -1.92 2.20 -19.93
CA GLY A 258 -1.03 3.15 -19.24
C GLY A 258 -0.97 2.89 -17.72
N VAL A 259 -2.10 2.58 -17.09
CA VAL A 259 -2.14 2.16 -15.67
C VAL A 259 -1.27 0.93 -15.44
N ALA A 260 -1.43 -0.11 -16.27
CA ALA A 260 -0.65 -1.35 -16.13
C ALA A 260 0.86 -1.12 -16.33
N ILE A 261 1.22 -0.36 -17.36
CA ILE A 261 2.62 -0.01 -17.66
C ILE A 261 3.22 0.78 -16.49
N ALA A 262 2.57 1.85 -16.06
CA ALA A 262 3.07 2.72 -15.01
C ALA A 262 3.26 1.98 -13.67
N LEU A 263 2.27 1.19 -13.24
CA LEU A 263 2.37 0.41 -12.00
C LEU A 263 3.46 -0.67 -12.10
N THR A 264 3.63 -1.30 -13.26
CA THR A 264 4.71 -2.27 -13.48
C THR A 264 6.09 -1.60 -13.45
N VAL A 265 6.24 -0.44 -14.10
CA VAL A 265 7.48 0.35 -14.06
C VAL A 265 7.82 0.72 -12.61
N TRP A 266 6.86 1.23 -11.84
CA TRP A 266 7.07 1.59 -10.45
C TRP A 266 7.36 0.39 -9.55
N LEU A 267 6.78 -0.77 -9.84
CA LEU A 267 7.13 -2.03 -9.15
C LEU A 267 8.60 -2.40 -9.39
N VAL A 268 9.06 -2.32 -10.65
CA VAL A 268 10.47 -2.59 -11.02
C VAL A 268 11.41 -1.56 -10.39
N VAL A 269 11.08 -0.28 -10.48
CA VAL A 269 11.86 0.80 -9.83
C VAL A 269 11.93 0.58 -8.32
N GLY A 270 10.80 0.30 -7.68
CA GLY A 270 10.75 -0.01 -6.25
C GLY A 270 11.62 -1.22 -5.87
N LEU A 271 11.59 -2.28 -6.67
CA LEU A 271 12.42 -3.48 -6.46
C LEU A 271 13.91 -3.17 -6.57
N VAL A 272 14.32 -2.41 -7.59
CA VAL A 272 15.71 -1.99 -7.77
C VAL A 272 16.16 -1.10 -6.61
N LEU A 273 15.37 -0.07 -6.28
CA LEU A 273 15.68 0.82 -5.16
C LEU A 273 15.76 0.06 -3.83
N ALA A 274 14.80 -0.82 -3.54
CA ALA A 274 14.82 -1.63 -2.32
C ALA A 274 16.08 -2.50 -2.23
N ARG A 275 16.51 -3.11 -3.35
CA ARG A 275 17.75 -3.93 -3.39
C ARG A 275 19.02 -3.10 -3.18
N VAL A 276 19.09 -1.91 -3.76
CA VAL A 276 20.30 -1.07 -3.69
C VAL A 276 20.42 -0.36 -2.34
N THR A 277 19.28 0.10 -1.78
CA THR A 277 19.29 0.91 -0.56
C THR A 277 19.24 0.08 0.73
N PHE A 278 18.67 -1.13 0.68
CA PHE A 278 18.56 -1.94 1.89
C PHE A 278 19.89 -2.59 2.29
N ARG A 279 20.28 -2.36 3.56
CA ARG A 279 21.43 -3.00 4.19
C ARG A 279 21.08 -3.42 5.62
N TRP A 280 21.48 -4.65 6.03
CA TRP A 280 21.30 -5.14 7.39
C TRP A 280 22.04 -4.31 8.44
N ASN A 281 23.25 -3.86 8.10
CA ASN A 281 24.10 -3.05 8.96
C ASN A 281 24.45 -1.75 8.23
N ARG A 282 24.24 -0.62 8.88
CA ARG A 282 24.89 0.63 8.45
C ARG A 282 26.38 0.52 8.83
N ARG A 283 27.27 0.73 7.87
CA ARG A 283 28.73 0.75 8.13
C ARG A 283 29.20 2.02 8.85
N ASP A 284 28.30 2.91 9.20
CA ASP A 284 28.58 4.23 9.78
C ASP A 284 28.08 4.27 11.24
N ALA A 285 28.70 3.46 12.09
CA ALA A 285 28.67 3.61 13.55
C ALA A 285 30.05 3.25 14.10
#